data_a606a857e0e602ad8f62ea59592181fc
#
_entry.id   a606a857e0e602ad8f62ea59592181fc
#
_cell.length_a   1.000
_cell.length_b   1.000
_cell.length_c   1.000
_cell.angle_alpha   90.00
_cell.angle_beta   90.00
_cell.angle_gamma   90.00
#
_symmetry.space_group_name_H-M   'P 1'
#
loop_
_entity.id
_entity.type
_entity.pdbx_description
1 polymer ?
#
loop_
_entity_poly.entity_id
_entity_poly.type
_entity_poly.pdbx_seq_one_letter_code
_entity_poly.pdbx_strand_id
1 'polypeptide(L)'
;SFEPAIAGVQVVFHVVENPIVREINFSGVASVPFAEYQKQMKTQTGYILNVHDLWEDLYGLREWIATEYGYLARIADLSADTDGRIDVELAPTTLKDIVIEGNEKTKDFVIERELSFGLGDPVNLHEVDQSLRRVLMLGFFDEISRDFSEEDDPDETVLTIDLTERKTGSATFGVSYSTQDRLVGFVEAADENFLGRGQRVNATARFGKKLQEYELGFYEPYIDKTGTSLGINLYRRSKQVQTLLKNHEELSKAQRTTNGGDLTLGRPFGEF
;
A
#
# COMPACT_ATOMS: atom_id res chain seq x y z
N SER A 1 10.25 -55.66 8.83
CA SER A 1 10.11 -56.57 9.95
C SER A 1 11.40 -57.34 10.14
N PHE A 2 11.66 -57.80 11.37
CA PHE A 2 12.81 -58.66 11.71
C PHE A 2 12.29 -60.05 11.99
N GLU A 3 12.79 -61.06 11.24
CA GLU A 3 12.47 -62.46 11.51
C GLU A 3 13.71 -63.20 11.99
N PRO A 4 13.62 -64.03 13.03
CA PRO A 4 14.76 -64.81 13.52
C PRO A 4 15.15 -65.85 12.48
N ALA A 5 16.45 -65.90 12.12
CA ALA A 5 17.03 -66.90 11.25
C ALA A 5 18.06 -67.75 12.00
N ILE A 6 18.34 -68.97 11.53
CA ILE A 6 19.22 -69.98 12.19
C ILE A 6 20.66 -69.47 12.39
N ALA A 7 21.09 -68.47 11.66
CA ALA A 7 22.45 -67.94 11.70
C ALA A 7 22.50 -66.39 11.67
N GLY A 8 21.47 -65.69 12.23
CA GLY A 8 21.42 -64.22 12.24
C GLY A 8 20.02 -63.66 12.24
N VAL A 9 19.88 -62.42 11.82
CA VAL A 9 18.60 -61.70 11.64
C VAL A 9 18.37 -61.47 10.17
N GLN A 10 17.22 -61.94 9.67
CA GLN A 10 16.74 -61.60 8.34
C GLN A 10 16.00 -60.28 8.37
N VAL A 11 16.45 -59.32 7.59
CA VAL A 11 15.76 -58.03 7.41
C VAL A 11 14.93 -58.10 6.11
N VAL A 12 13.63 -57.99 6.30
CA VAL A 12 12.68 -57.99 5.11
C VAL A 12 12.17 -56.56 4.90
N PHE A 13 12.45 -56.02 3.73
CA PHE A 13 11.90 -54.73 3.29
C PHE A 13 10.64 -55.01 2.46
N HIS A 14 9.51 -54.48 2.92
CA HIS A 14 8.28 -54.46 2.11
C HIS A 14 8.28 -53.14 1.37
N VAL A 15 8.37 -53.21 0.06
CA VAL A 15 8.31 -52.01 -0.80
C VAL A 15 7.03 -52.02 -1.60
N VAL A 16 6.45 -50.85 -1.79
CA VAL A 16 5.35 -50.61 -2.70
C VAL A 16 5.88 -49.68 -3.80
N GLU A 17 5.74 -50.09 -5.04
CA GLU A 17 6.16 -49.26 -6.16
C GLU A 17 5.21 -48.05 -6.32
N ASN A 18 5.77 -46.88 -6.65
CA ASN A 18 4.97 -45.73 -6.97
C ASN A 18 4.22 -45.95 -8.30
N PRO A 19 2.99 -45.44 -8.47
CA PRO A 19 2.23 -45.59 -9.69
C PRO A 19 2.87 -44.84 -10.88
N ILE A 20 2.52 -45.23 -12.09
CA ILE A 20 2.80 -44.45 -13.28
C ILE A 20 1.78 -43.32 -13.34
N VAL A 21 2.24 -42.09 -13.41
CA VAL A 21 1.39 -40.88 -13.51
C VAL A 21 0.58 -40.94 -14.81
N ARG A 22 -0.74 -40.94 -14.70
CA ARG A 22 -1.67 -40.94 -15.87
C ARG A 22 -2.30 -39.58 -16.06
N GLU A 23 -2.62 -38.90 -15.00
CA GLU A 23 -3.34 -37.62 -15.03
C GLU A 23 -2.92 -36.77 -13.82
N ILE A 24 -2.79 -35.46 -14.05
CA ILE A 24 -2.56 -34.47 -12.98
C ILE A 24 -3.63 -33.39 -13.14
N ASN A 25 -4.50 -33.26 -12.15
CA ASN A 25 -5.59 -32.31 -12.13
C ASN A 25 -5.32 -31.23 -11.09
N PHE A 26 -5.49 -29.98 -11.48
CA PHE A 26 -5.43 -28.83 -10.59
C PHE A 26 -6.79 -28.16 -10.47
N SER A 27 -7.15 -27.75 -9.27
CA SER A 27 -8.39 -27.05 -8.97
C SER A 27 -8.18 -25.99 -7.88
N GLY A 28 -9.18 -25.15 -7.65
CA GLY A 28 -9.31 -24.26 -6.50
C GLY A 28 -9.10 -22.78 -6.82
N VAL A 29 -7.98 -22.34 -7.36
CA VAL A 29 -7.75 -20.92 -7.68
C VAL A 29 -8.33 -20.59 -9.05
N ALA A 30 -9.43 -19.83 -9.06
CA ALA A 30 -10.06 -19.39 -10.30
C ALA A 30 -9.10 -18.47 -11.11
N SER A 31 -9.14 -18.58 -12.44
CA SER A 31 -8.37 -17.77 -13.39
C SER A 31 -6.90 -18.14 -13.57
N VAL A 32 -6.38 -19.20 -12.94
CA VAL A 32 -5.02 -19.68 -13.16
C VAL A 32 -5.02 -20.74 -14.27
N PRO A 33 -4.31 -20.53 -15.39
CA PRO A 33 -4.21 -21.51 -16.47
C PRO A 33 -3.17 -22.58 -16.13
N PHE A 34 -3.49 -23.51 -15.24
CA PHE A 34 -2.58 -24.56 -14.77
C PHE A 34 -1.91 -25.36 -15.89
N ALA A 35 -2.58 -25.51 -17.05
CA ALA A 35 -2.02 -26.19 -18.21
C ALA A 35 -0.73 -25.54 -18.77
N GLU A 36 -0.49 -24.28 -18.48
CA GLU A 36 0.76 -23.59 -18.84
C GLU A 36 1.89 -24.02 -17.92
N TYR A 37 1.62 -24.09 -16.61
CA TYR A 37 2.59 -24.53 -15.64
C TYR A 37 2.94 -26.01 -15.80
N GLN A 38 1.96 -26.88 -16.09
CA GLN A 38 2.16 -28.31 -16.30
C GLN A 38 3.26 -28.64 -17.33
N LYS A 39 3.46 -27.80 -18.34
CA LYS A 39 4.47 -27.99 -19.39
C LYS A 39 5.91 -27.95 -18.88
N GLN A 40 6.15 -27.29 -17.76
CA GLN A 40 7.48 -27.12 -17.16
C GLN A 40 7.72 -27.98 -15.93
N MET A 41 6.71 -28.73 -15.46
CA MET A 41 6.83 -29.64 -14.32
C MET A 41 7.80 -30.79 -14.63
N LYS A 42 8.50 -31.27 -13.61
CA LYS A 42 9.31 -32.48 -13.66
C LYS A 42 8.43 -33.73 -13.67
N THR A 43 7.32 -33.67 -12.92
CA THR A 43 6.30 -34.73 -12.84
C THR A 43 5.48 -34.74 -14.14
N GLN A 44 5.63 -35.77 -14.94
CA GLN A 44 4.95 -35.88 -16.22
C GLN A 44 4.17 -37.19 -16.36
N THR A 45 3.13 -37.16 -17.17
CA THR A 45 2.33 -38.36 -17.49
C THR A 45 3.17 -39.38 -18.23
N GLY A 46 2.98 -40.68 -17.90
CA GLY A 46 3.70 -41.80 -18.50
C GLY A 46 4.99 -42.20 -17.76
N TYR A 47 5.41 -41.45 -16.75
CA TYR A 47 6.58 -41.76 -15.91
C TYR A 47 6.15 -42.23 -14.51
N ILE A 48 7.03 -42.95 -13.82
CA ILE A 48 6.80 -43.36 -12.43
C ILE A 48 6.80 -42.10 -11.55
N LEU A 49 5.82 -42.01 -10.65
CA LEU A 49 5.70 -40.90 -9.74
C LEU A 49 6.93 -40.78 -8.83
N ASN A 50 7.66 -39.69 -8.94
CA ASN A 50 8.67 -39.29 -7.98
C ASN A 50 8.07 -38.23 -7.03
N VAL A 51 7.86 -38.62 -5.78
CA VAL A 51 7.23 -37.75 -4.78
C VAL A 51 8.06 -36.48 -4.52
N HIS A 52 9.39 -36.58 -4.58
CA HIS A 52 10.27 -35.41 -4.41
C HIS A 52 10.08 -34.39 -5.55
N ASP A 53 10.08 -34.87 -6.79
CA ASP A 53 9.87 -34.00 -7.96
C ASP A 53 8.48 -33.37 -7.93
N LEU A 54 7.45 -34.12 -7.50
CA LEU A 54 6.10 -33.58 -7.32
C LEU A 54 6.07 -32.42 -6.29
N TRP A 55 6.72 -32.58 -5.16
CA TRP A 55 6.77 -31.49 -4.16
C TRP A 55 7.54 -30.27 -4.68
N GLU A 56 8.64 -30.44 -5.41
CA GLU A 56 9.35 -29.32 -6.02
C GLU A 56 8.45 -28.61 -7.06
N ASP A 57 7.72 -29.36 -7.87
CA ASP A 57 6.75 -28.80 -8.82
C ASP A 57 5.64 -28.02 -8.12
N LEU A 58 5.10 -28.52 -7.01
CA LEU A 58 4.05 -27.86 -6.25
C LEU A 58 4.54 -26.59 -5.55
N TYR A 59 5.78 -26.58 -5.01
CA TYR A 59 6.39 -25.37 -4.48
C TYR A 59 6.60 -24.33 -5.60
N GLY A 60 7.14 -24.74 -6.73
CA GLY A 60 7.30 -23.85 -7.89
C GLY A 60 5.98 -23.34 -8.44
N LEU A 61 4.90 -24.14 -8.39
CA LEU A 61 3.56 -23.72 -8.78
C LEU A 61 3.04 -22.58 -7.88
N ARG A 62 3.24 -22.68 -6.57
CA ARG A 62 2.85 -21.63 -5.62
C ARG A 62 3.60 -20.32 -5.89
N GLU A 63 4.91 -20.37 -6.10
CA GLU A 63 5.73 -19.22 -6.46
C GLU A 63 5.31 -18.61 -7.80
N TRP A 64 5.01 -19.44 -8.79
CA TRP A 64 4.54 -18.98 -10.09
C TRP A 64 3.18 -18.27 -9.98
N ILE A 65 2.23 -18.83 -9.19
CA ILE A 65 0.93 -18.19 -8.94
C ILE A 65 1.12 -16.85 -8.23
N ALA A 66 2.00 -16.78 -7.23
CA ALA A 66 2.28 -15.54 -6.50
C ALA A 66 2.90 -14.47 -7.39
N THR A 67 3.81 -14.86 -8.29
CA THR A 67 4.52 -13.91 -9.17
C THR A 67 3.65 -13.42 -10.32
N GLU A 68 2.97 -14.34 -11.02
CA GLU A 68 2.23 -14.00 -12.25
C GLU A 68 0.81 -13.49 -11.96
N TYR A 69 0.15 -14.04 -10.94
CA TYR A 69 -1.25 -13.74 -10.61
C TYR A 69 -1.42 -12.98 -9.28
N GLY A 70 -0.36 -12.88 -8.49
CA GLY A 70 -0.36 -12.16 -7.22
C GLY A 70 -0.99 -12.92 -6.05
N TYR A 71 -1.57 -14.10 -6.23
CA TYR A 71 -2.24 -14.82 -5.15
C TYR A 71 -1.26 -15.59 -4.28
N LEU A 72 -1.36 -15.42 -2.96
CA LEU A 72 -0.79 -16.37 -2.01
C LEU A 72 -1.68 -17.61 -2.00
N ALA A 73 -1.19 -18.70 -2.60
CA ALA A 73 -1.90 -19.96 -2.67
C ALA A 73 -1.22 -21.02 -1.80
N ARG A 74 -2.03 -21.88 -1.18
CA ARG A 74 -1.60 -23.08 -0.47
C ARG A 74 -2.16 -24.32 -1.14
N ILE A 75 -1.57 -25.46 -0.84
CA ILE A 75 -2.11 -26.77 -1.23
C ILE A 75 -3.14 -27.13 -0.15
N ALA A 76 -4.42 -27.12 -0.51
CA ALA A 76 -5.52 -27.45 0.36
C ALA A 76 -5.69 -28.98 0.50
N ASP A 77 -5.57 -29.68 -0.62
CA ASP A 77 -5.58 -31.15 -0.65
C ASP A 77 -4.64 -31.68 -1.76
N LEU A 78 -4.04 -32.83 -1.48
CA LEU A 78 -3.19 -33.55 -2.41
C LEU A 78 -3.50 -35.03 -2.29
N SER A 79 -4.07 -35.63 -3.34
CA SER A 79 -4.30 -37.05 -3.39
C SER A 79 -3.65 -37.68 -4.60
N ALA A 80 -3.10 -38.86 -4.42
CA ALA A 80 -2.56 -39.69 -5.49
C ALA A 80 -3.09 -41.11 -5.33
N ASP A 81 -3.78 -41.62 -6.33
CA ASP A 81 -4.33 -42.97 -6.30
C ASP A 81 -3.37 -44.01 -6.93
N THR A 82 -3.70 -45.27 -6.70
CA THR A 82 -2.93 -46.41 -7.26
C THR A 82 -3.03 -46.52 -8.77
N ASP A 83 -4.02 -45.87 -9.38
CA ASP A 83 -4.21 -45.82 -10.83
C ASP A 83 -3.37 -44.71 -11.50
N GLY A 84 -2.64 -43.93 -10.72
CA GLY A 84 -1.73 -42.89 -11.19
C GLY A 84 -2.40 -41.55 -11.46
N ARG A 85 -3.56 -41.29 -10.92
CA ARG A 85 -4.21 -39.99 -10.93
C ARG A 85 -3.75 -39.17 -9.74
N ILE A 86 -3.37 -37.94 -10.00
CA ILE A 86 -2.95 -36.97 -8.97
C ILE A 86 -3.95 -35.81 -9.03
N ASP A 87 -4.65 -35.56 -7.94
CA ASP A 87 -5.56 -34.42 -7.79
C ASP A 87 -4.95 -33.46 -6.77
N VAL A 88 -4.78 -32.21 -7.18
CA VAL A 88 -4.21 -31.10 -6.37
C VAL A 88 -5.26 -30.03 -6.25
N GLU A 89 -5.70 -29.77 -5.03
CA GLU A 89 -6.58 -28.65 -4.74
C GLU A 89 -5.77 -27.52 -4.11
N LEU A 90 -5.87 -26.34 -4.72
CA LEU A 90 -5.24 -25.12 -4.24
C LEU A 90 -6.30 -24.19 -3.66
N ALA A 91 -5.99 -23.55 -2.54
CA ALA A 91 -6.84 -22.52 -1.97
C ALA A 91 -6.03 -21.22 -1.81
N PRO A 92 -6.65 -20.05 -2.00
CA PRO A 92 -6.00 -18.81 -1.64
C PRO A 92 -5.88 -18.68 -0.13
N THR A 93 -4.76 -18.16 0.35
CA THR A 93 -4.62 -17.77 1.76
C THR A 93 -5.41 -16.49 1.99
N THR A 94 -6.17 -16.42 3.09
CA THR A 94 -6.99 -15.26 3.46
C THR A 94 -6.31 -14.39 4.52
N LEU A 95 -6.67 -13.11 4.54
CA LEU A 95 -6.10 -12.16 5.47
C LEU A 95 -6.86 -12.19 6.80
N LYS A 96 -6.19 -12.64 7.86
CA LYS A 96 -6.75 -12.72 9.22
C LYS A 96 -6.71 -11.38 9.94
N ASP A 97 -5.57 -10.68 9.85
CA ASP A 97 -5.34 -9.40 10.53
C ASP A 97 -4.35 -8.55 9.76
N ILE A 98 -4.38 -7.24 10.04
CA ILE A 98 -3.45 -6.24 9.52
C ILE A 98 -2.81 -5.53 10.71
N VAL A 99 -1.52 -5.71 10.88
CA VAL A 99 -0.72 -5.05 11.91
C VAL A 99 0.03 -3.90 11.29
N ILE A 100 -0.13 -2.69 11.83
CA ILE A 100 0.55 -1.48 11.37
C ILE A 100 1.53 -1.05 12.44
N GLU A 101 2.81 -0.96 12.09
CA GLU A 101 3.89 -0.60 13.00
C GLU A 101 4.70 0.58 12.47
N GLY A 102 5.33 1.35 13.38
CA GLY A 102 6.20 2.47 13.03
C GLY A 102 5.47 3.81 12.75
N ASN A 103 4.15 3.86 12.82
CA ASN A 103 3.35 5.08 12.66
C ASN A 103 3.16 5.84 13.98
N GLU A 104 4.22 6.41 14.52
CA GLU A 104 4.21 7.09 15.83
C GLU A 104 3.22 8.27 15.90
N LYS A 105 3.17 9.09 14.84
CA LYS A 105 2.28 10.28 14.72
C LYS A 105 1.02 9.95 13.93
N THR A 106 1.16 9.30 12.79
CA THR A 106 0.06 9.00 11.86
C THR A 106 -0.90 7.98 12.47
N LYS A 107 -2.19 8.25 12.38
CA LYS A 107 -3.24 7.35 12.89
C LYS A 107 -3.51 6.23 11.91
N ASP A 108 -3.79 5.02 12.41
CA ASP A 108 -4.00 3.81 11.62
C ASP A 108 -5.04 4.01 10.50
N PHE A 109 -6.16 4.65 10.81
CA PHE A 109 -7.22 4.90 9.82
C PHE A 109 -6.75 5.71 8.59
N VAL A 110 -5.64 6.48 8.70
CA VAL A 110 -5.06 7.23 7.57
C VAL A 110 -4.36 6.28 6.60
N ILE A 111 -3.82 5.19 7.11
CA ILE A 111 -3.19 4.12 6.35
C ILE A 111 -4.26 3.17 5.84
N GLU A 112 -5.16 2.69 6.72
CA GLU A 112 -6.23 1.74 6.40
C GLU A 112 -7.12 2.20 5.25
N ARG A 113 -7.44 3.49 5.16
CA ARG A 113 -8.29 4.03 4.09
C ARG A 113 -7.65 3.97 2.69
N GLU A 114 -6.33 3.79 2.62
CA GLU A 114 -5.59 3.61 1.37
C GLU A 114 -5.50 2.14 0.94
N LEU A 115 -5.90 1.21 1.82
CA LEU A 115 -5.94 -0.21 1.50
C LEU A 115 -7.20 -0.52 0.69
N SER A 116 -7.05 -1.30 -0.39
CA SER A 116 -8.17 -1.75 -1.24
C SER A 116 -8.68 -3.14 -0.86
N PHE A 117 -8.11 -3.76 0.16
CA PHE A 117 -8.44 -5.08 0.67
C PHE A 117 -8.75 -5.00 2.17
N GLY A 118 -9.42 -6.02 2.71
CA GLY A 118 -9.82 -6.10 4.10
C GLY A 118 -9.64 -7.50 4.69
N LEU A 119 -10.05 -7.63 5.95
CA LEU A 119 -9.99 -8.90 6.67
C LEU A 119 -10.93 -9.93 6.02
N GLY A 120 -10.45 -11.16 5.86
CA GLY A 120 -11.15 -12.25 5.20
C GLY A 120 -11.04 -12.27 3.68
N ASP A 121 -10.43 -11.26 3.06
CA ASP A 121 -10.19 -11.26 1.63
C ASP A 121 -9.01 -12.20 1.27
N PRO A 122 -9.03 -12.84 0.09
CA PRO A 122 -7.88 -13.54 -0.45
C PRO A 122 -6.69 -12.60 -0.62
N VAL A 123 -5.51 -13.02 -0.16
CA VAL A 123 -4.32 -12.18 -0.28
C VAL A 123 -3.87 -12.11 -1.74
N ASN A 124 -3.89 -10.91 -2.30
CA ASN A 124 -3.32 -10.59 -3.59
C ASN A 124 -2.14 -9.61 -3.43
N LEU A 125 -0.93 -10.09 -3.71
CA LEU A 125 0.31 -9.33 -3.54
C LEU A 125 0.37 -8.07 -4.40
N HIS A 126 -0.20 -8.12 -5.62
CA HIS A 126 -0.24 -6.95 -6.51
C HIS A 126 -1.14 -5.85 -5.94
N GLU A 127 -2.27 -6.23 -5.35
CA GLU A 127 -3.22 -5.31 -4.70
C GLU A 127 -2.63 -4.73 -3.42
N VAL A 128 -1.94 -5.57 -2.63
CA VAL A 128 -1.19 -5.12 -1.44
C VAL A 128 -0.13 -4.10 -1.86
N ASP A 129 0.71 -4.41 -2.85
CA ASP A 129 1.77 -3.51 -3.31
C ASP A 129 1.22 -2.19 -3.90
N GLN A 130 0.07 -2.22 -4.57
CA GLN A 130 -0.60 -1.00 -5.04
C GLN A 130 -1.10 -0.15 -3.87
N SER A 131 -1.69 -0.78 -2.85
CA SER A 131 -2.15 -0.10 -1.65
C SER A 131 -0.99 0.54 -0.89
N LEU A 132 0.11 -0.18 -0.69
CA LEU A 132 1.31 0.36 -0.02
C LEU A 132 1.93 1.53 -0.82
N ARG A 133 1.90 1.49 -2.15
CA ARG A 133 2.29 2.63 -2.98
C ARG A 133 1.40 3.85 -2.74
N ARG A 134 0.07 3.69 -2.58
CA ARG A 134 -0.83 4.81 -2.21
C ARG A 134 -0.47 5.38 -0.85
N VAL A 135 -0.21 4.52 0.14
CA VAL A 135 0.26 4.97 1.47
C VAL A 135 1.57 5.76 1.36
N LEU A 136 2.54 5.29 0.56
CA LEU A 136 3.80 6.00 0.35
C LEU A 136 3.59 7.37 -0.33
N MET A 137 2.65 7.45 -1.28
CA MET A 137 2.31 8.70 -1.98
C MET A 137 1.65 9.75 -1.09
N LEU A 138 1.16 9.40 0.11
CA LEU A 138 0.73 10.39 1.10
C LEU A 138 1.88 11.33 1.51
N GLY A 139 3.13 10.88 1.37
CA GLY A 139 4.32 11.68 1.68
C GLY A 139 4.62 11.80 3.17
N PHE A 140 4.06 10.93 4.01
CA PHE A 140 4.26 10.90 5.47
C PHE A 140 5.32 9.88 5.90
N PHE A 141 5.75 9.02 4.99
CA PHE A 141 6.66 7.92 5.22
C PHE A 141 7.86 7.99 4.29
N ASP A 142 9.04 7.66 4.81
CA ASP A 142 10.27 7.54 4.03
C ASP A 142 10.44 6.12 3.48
N GLU A 143 9.97 5.11 4.23
CA GLU A 143 10.06 3.71 3.85
C GLU A 143 8.81 2.95 4.31
N ILE A 144 8.41 1.96 3.51
CA ILE A 144 7.33 1.03 3.79
C ILE A 144 7.80 -0.36 3.39
N SER A 145 7.69 -1.31 4.32
CA SER A 145 7.89 -2.72 4.06
C SER A 145 6.68 -3.53 4.49
N ARG A 146 6.59 -4.76 4.02
CA ARG A 146 5.53 -5.70 4.39
C ARG A 146 6.10 -7.07 4.69
N ASP A 147 5.48 -7.77 5.61
CA ASP A 147 5.75 -9.15 5.92
C ASP A 147 4.45 -9.92 6.12
N PHE A 148 4.48 -11.22 5.84
CA PHE A 148 3.36 -12.12 6.05
C PHE A 148 3.79 -13.19 7.04
N SER A 149 3.13 -13.24 8.19
CA SER A 149 3.41 -14.27 9.19
C SER A 149 2.62 -15.54 8.91
N GLU A 150 3.26 -16.68 9.14
CA GLU A 150 2.59 -17.97 9.18
C GLU A 150 1.80 -18.07 10.48
N GLU A 151 0.52 -18.46 10.36
CA GLU A 151 -0.38 -18.69 11.47
C GLU A 151 -0.51 -20.19 11.75
N ASP A 152 -1.11 -20.53 12.90
CA ASP A 152 -1.43 -21.92 13.24
C ASP A 152 -2.42 -22.55 12.22
N ASP A 153 -3.30 -21.73 11.66
CA ASP A 153 -4.19 -22.11 10.55
C ASP A 153 -3.51 -21.78 9.22
N PRO A 154 -3.18 -22.77 8.39
CA PRO A 154 -2.54 -22.55 7.10
C PRO A 154 -3.42 -21.82 6.08
N ASP A 155 -4.72 -21.63 6.37
CA ASP A 155 -5.68 -20.92 5.54
C ASP A 155 -5.59 -19.42 5.72
N GLU A 156 -4.95 -18.96 6.79
CA GLU A 156 -4.91 -17.58 7.21
C GLU A 156 -3.48 -17.05 7.32
N THR A 157 -3.32 -15.75 7.15
CA THR A 157 -2.05 -15.03 7.38
C THR A 157 -2.31 -13.64 7.97
N VAL A 158 -1.34 -13.12 8.68
CA VAL A 158 -1.33 -11.73 9.17
C VAL A 158 -0.38 -10.91 8.32
N LEU A 159 -0.87 -9.78 7.81
CA LEU A 159 -0.05 -8.80 7.12
C LEU A 159 0.49 -7.78 8.12
N THR A 160 1.80 -7.74 8.30
CA THR A 160 2.48 -6.67 9.02
C THR A 160 2.98 -5.63 8.05
N ILE A 161 2.62 -4.37 8.27
CA ILE A 161 3.06 -3.20 7.50
C ILE A 161 3.98 -2.39 8.39
N ASP A 162 5.28 -2.43 8.10
CA ASP A 162 6.29 -1.64 8.81
C ASP A 162 6.52 -0.31 8.10
N LEU A 163 6.44 0.78 8.85
CA LEU A 163 6.50 2.14 8.37
C LEU A 163 7.63 2.91 9.04
N THR A 164 8.36 3.69 8.26
CA THR A 164 9.29 4.69 8.79
C THR A 164 8.74 6.08 8.55
N GLU A 165 8.25 6.75 9.61
CA GLU A 165 7.66 8.08 9.49
C GLU A 165 8.71 9.16 9.23
N ARG A 166 8.32 10.14 8.39
CA ARG A 166 9.09 11.36 8.15
C ARG A 166 8.47 12.56 8.87
N LYS A 167 9.26 13.59 9.07
CA LYS A 167 8.77 14.86 9.59
C LYS A 167 7.93 15.56 8.53
N THR A 168 6.66 15.81 8.83
CA THR A 168 5.69 16.46 7.94
C THR A 168 5.52 17.95 8.19
N GLY A 169 6.06 18.45 9.30
CA GLY A 169 6.06 19.86 9.68
C GLY A 169 7.25 20.62 9.09
N SER A 170 7.01 21.83 8.59
CA SER A 170 8.02 22.73 8.05
C SER A 170 7.83 24.16 8.56
N ALA A 171 8.93 24.90 8.69
CA ALA A 171 8.92 26.32 8.97
C ALA A 171 9.96 27.02 8.09
N THR A 172 9.51 28.04 7.36
CA THR A 172 10.36 28.81 6.45
C THR A 172 10.26 30.29 6.82
N PHE A 173 11.36 31.00 6.80
CA PHE A 173 11.38 32.44 6.96
C PHE A 173 12.35 33.06 5.97
N GLY A 174 12.10 34.30 5.59
CA GLY A 174 12.96 34.99 4.65
C GLY A 174 12.59 36.44 4.45
N VAL A 175 13.34 37.09 3.57
CA VAL A 175 13.09 38.46 3.14
C VAL A 175 13.09 38.53 1.63
N SER A 176 12.21 39.38 1.08
CA SER A 176 12.14 39.66 -0.35
C SER A 176 12.15 41.16 -0.59
N TYR A 177 12.65 41.60 -1.72
CA TYR A 177 12.61 42.99 -2.16
C TYR A 177 11.99 43.08 -3.56
N SER A 178 11.02 43.97 -3.69
CA SER A 178 10.47 44.35 -4.99
C SER A 178 10.36 45.87 -5.11
N THR A 179 10.37 46.39 -6.32
CA THR A 179 10.17 47.84 -6.57
C THR A 179 8.79 48.33 -6.11
N GLN A 180 7.80 47.42 -6.10
CA GLN A 180 6.40 47.72 -5.76
C GLN A 180 6.18 47.65 -4.22
N ASP A 181 6.55 46.60 -3.57
CA ASP A 181 6.25 46.33 -2.17
C ASP A 181 7.41 46.67 -1.22
N ARG A 182 8.59 46.98 -1.81
CA ARG A 182 9.86 47.24 -1.09
C ARG A 182 10.34 46.00 -0.34
N LEU A 183 10.92 46.17 0.84
CA LEU A 183 11.39 45.08 1.67
C LEU A 183 10.19 44.45 2.41
N VAL A 184 10.02 43.15 2.25
CA VAL A 184 9.00 42.33 2.88
C VAL A 184 9.67 41.13 3.55
N GLY A 185 9.48 40.99 4.86
CA GLY A 185 9.81 39.76 5.59
C GLY A 185 8.63 38.79 5.52
N PHE A 186 8.91 37.50 5.60
CA PHE A 186 7.87 36.48 5.68
C PHE A 186 8.25 35.35 6.62
N VAL A 187 7.23 34.73 7.20
CA VAL A 187 7.29 33.50 7.96
C VAL A 187 6.16 32.62 7.46
N GLU A 188 6.47 31.36 7.21
CA GLU A 188 5.52 30.35 6.79
C GLU A 188 5.74 29.10 7.65
N ALA A 189 4.65 28.53 8.17
CA ALA A 189 4.64 27.26 8.87
C ALA A 189 3.58 26.35 8.24
N ALA A 190 3.92 25.10 7.99
CA ALA A 190 3.00 24.12 7.43
C ALA A 190 3.20 22.75 8.09
N ASP A 191 2.15 21.97 8.16
CA ASP A 191 2.20 20.55 8.49
C ASP A 191 1.28 19.79 7.55
N GLU A 192 1.86 18.85 6.81
CA GLU A 192 1.16 18.03 5.81
C GLU A 192 0.34 16.90 6.44
N ASN A 193 0.65 16.55 7.71
CA ASN A 193 -0.04 15.52 8.48
C ASN A 193 -0.36 16.03 9.87
N PHE A 194 -1.23 17.06 9.94
CA PHE A 194 -1.58 17.72 11.19
C PHE A 194 -2.27 16.75 12.16
N LEU A 195 -1.72 16.66 13.38
CA LEU A 195 -2.17 15.73 14.42
C LEU A 195 -2.18 14.23 13.98
N GLY A 196 -1.45 13.89 12.93
CA GLY A 196 -1.41 12.51 12.40
C GLY A 196 -2.68 12.07 11.67
N ARG A 197 -3.55 13.00 11.27
CA ARG A 197 -4.86 12.70 10.67
C ARG A 197 -4.88 12.82 9.15
N GLY A 198 -3.72 13.01 8.51
CA GLY A 198 -3.62 13.26 7.06
C GLY A 198 -4.18 14.61 6.63
N GLN A 199 -4.43 15.50 7.58
CA GLN A 199 -4.89 16.86 7.34
C GLN A 199 -3.70 17.77 7.09
N ARG A 200 -3.88 18.77 6.20
CA ARG A 200 -2.85 19.77 5.94
C ARG A 200 -3.26 21.10 6.56
N VAL A 201 -2.32 21.72 7.26
CA VAL A 201 -2.47 23.10 7.75
C VAL A 201 -1.30 23.94 7.28
N ASN A 202 -1.56 25.22 6.98
CA ASN A 202 -0.53 26.20 6.71
C ASN A 202 -0.88 27.55 7.28
N ALA A 203 0.13 28.28 7.73
CA ALA A 203 0.02 29.65 8.20
C ALA A 203 1.14 30.48 7.58
N THR A 204 0.78 31.57 6.92
CA THR A 204 1.73 32.49 6.29
C THR A 204 1.53 33.90 6.85
N ALA A 205 2.62 34.58 7.21
CA ALA A 205 2.63 35.98 7.58
C ALA A 205 3.69 36.71 6.74
N ARG A 206 3.27 37.77 6.04
CA ARG A 206 4.15 38.68 5.30
C ARG A 206 4.01 40.09 5.83
N PHE A 207 5.13 40.73 6.11
CA PHE A 207 5.15 42.05 6.72
C PHE A 207 6.19 42.97 6.10
N GLY A 208 5.75 44.13 5.67
CA GLY A 208 6.55 45.20 5.11
C GLY A 208 5.87 46.54 5.25
N LYS A 209 6.55 47.61 4.86
CA LYS A 209 5.98 48.98 4.96
C LYS A 209 4.75 49.19 4.09
N LYS A 210 4.65 48.47 2.96
CA LYS A 210 3.56 48.62 1.97
C LYS A 210 2.64 47.40 1.89
N LEU A 211 3.03 46.27 2.48
CA LEU A 211 2.30 45.01 2.43
C LEU A 211 2.28 44.38 3.82
N GLN A 212 1.10 44.02 4.26
CA GLN A 212 0.87 43.10 5.40
C GLN A 212 -0.13 42.05 4.93
N GLU A 213 0.22 40.79 5.06
CA GLU A 213 -0.61 39.67 4.64
C GLU A 213 -0.53 38.55 5.67
N TYR A 214 -1.68 38.01 6.03
CA TYR A 214 -1.83 36.86 6.90
C TYR A 214 -2.76 35.90 6.21
N GLU A 215 -2.37 34.64 6.18
CA GLU A 215 -3.13 33.56 5.53
C GLU A 215 -3.10 32.34 6.43
N LEU A 216 -4.25 31.68 6.57
CA LEU A 216 -4.43 30.42 7.27
C LEU A 216 -5.18 29.47 6.33
N GLY A 217 -4.57 28.33 6.04
CA GLY A 217 -5.16 27.26 5.24
C GLY A 217 -5.34 25.99 6.05
N PHE A 218 -6.45 25.30 5.78
CA PHE A 218 -6.75 23.97 6.26
C PHE A 218 -7.27 23.13 5.11
N TYR A 219 -6.81 21.88 5.02
CA TYR A 219 -7.27 20.94 4.01
C TYR A 219 -7.47 19.56 4.63
N GLU A 220 -8.68 19.03 4.45
CA GLU A 220 -9.09 17.67 4.80
C GLU A 220 -9.28 16.86 3.52
N PRO A 221 -8.47 15.84 3.24
CA PRO A 221 -8.63 15.06 2.02
C PRO A 221 -9.85 14.13 2.02
N TYR A 222 -10.33 13.72 3.21
CA TYR A 222 -11.40 12.74 3.36
C TYR A 222 -12.43 13.19 4.39
N ILE A 223 -13.45 13.97 3.99
CA ILE A 223 -14.61 14.26 4.85
C ILE A 223 -15.63 13.12 4.83
N ASP A 224 -15.52 12.21 3.87
CA ASP A 224 -16.34 11.03 3.73
C ASP A 224 -15.52 9.82 3.19
N LYS A 225 -16.14 8.64 3.17
CA LYS A 225 -15.51 7.40 2.69
C LYS A 225 -15.25 7.39 1.17
N THR A 226 -15.79 8.33 0.42
CA THR A 226 -15.65 8.42 -1.04
C THR A 226 -14.52 9.35 -1.48
N GLY A 227 -13.71 9.85 -0.53
CA GLY A 227 -12.58 10.73 -0.83
C GLY A 227 -12.99 12.18 -1.15
N THR A 228 -14.15 12.63 -0.67
CA THR A 228 -14.53 14.05 -0.81
C THR A 228 -13.60 14.89 0.07
N SER A 229 -12.95 15.88 -0.53
CA SER A 229 -12.02 16.78 0.16
C SER A 229 -12.66 18.13 0.47
N LEU A 230 -12.17 18.75 1.55
CA LEU A 230 -12.56 20.08 1.99
C LEU A 230 -11.33 20.95 2.18
N GLY A 231 -11.25 22.06 1.48
CA GLY A 231 -10.27 23.12 1.68
C GLY A 231 -10.91 24.38 2.26
N ILE A 232 -10.28 24.98 3.26
CA ILE A 232 -10.67 26.26 3.83
C ILE A 232 -9.44 27.16 3.84
N ASN A 233 -9.55 28.35 3.27
CA ASN A 233 -8.49 29.35 3.31
C ASN A 233 -9.05 30.68 3.80
N LEU A 234 -8.39 31.29 4.79
CA LEU A 234 -8.75 32.60 5.36
C LEU A 234 -7.58 33.53 5.20
N TYR A 235 -7.83 34.73 4.69
CA TYR A 235 -6.77 35.69 4.49
C TYR A 235 -7.15 37.13 4.85
N ARG A 236 -6.15 37.87 5.29
CA ARG A 236 -6.19 39.33 5.46
C ARG A 236 -4.98 39.93 4.79
N ARG A 237 -5.23 40.78 3.78
CA ARG A 237 -4.19 41.48 3.02
C ARG A 237 -4.40 42.98 3.12
N SER A 238 -3.41 43.71 3.60
CA SER A 238 -3.37 45.17 3.64
C SER A 238 -2.22 45.65 2.76
N LYS A 239 -2.55 46.40 1.71
CA LYS A 239 -1.58 46.89 0.75
C LYS A 239 -1.73 48.40 0.54
N GLN A 240 -0.60 49.13 0.50
CA GLN A 240 -0.58 50.53 0.14
C GLN A 240 -0.69 50.66 -1.39
N VAL A 241 -1.76 51.32 -1.86
CA VAL A 241 -2.01 51.56 -3.25
C VAL A 241 -1.68 53.04 -3.54
N GLN A 242 -0.93 53.27 -4.59
CA GLN A 242 -0.65 54.61 -5.11
C GLN A 242 -1.45 54.85 -6.38
N THR A 243 -2.19 55.93 -6.42
CA THR A 243 -2.89 56.34 -7.64
C THR A 243 -2.07 57.45 -8.29
N LEU A 244 -1.68 57.24 -9.53
CA LEU A 244 -0.92 58.22 -10.34
C LEU A 244 -1.88 58.91 -11.31
N LEU A 245 -1.76 60.22 -11.43
CA LEU A 245 -2.41 60.97 -12.51
C LEU A 245 -1.67 60.77 -13.85
N LYS A 246 -2.36 61.14 -14.92
CA LYS A 246 -1.88 61.07 -16.29
C LYS A 246 -0.53 61.81 -16.52
N ASN A 247 -0.17 62.73 -15.61
CA ASN A 247 1.06 63.52 -15.68
C ASN A 247 2.17 63.06 -14.71
N HIS A 248 2.10 61.83 -14.18
CA HIS A 248 3.05 61.24 -13.24
C HIS A 248 3.12 61.92 -11.85
N GLU A 249 2.18 62.80 -11.53
CA GLU A 249 2.06 63.32 -10.18
C GLU A 249 1.33 62.32 -9.25
N GLU A 250 1.92 62.07 -8.07
CA GLU A 250 1.35 61.18 -7.07
C GLU A 250 0.15 61.85 -6.36
N LEU A 251 -1.07 61.38 -6.67
CA LEU A 251 -2.31 62.00 -6.20
C LEU A 251 -2.67 61.64 -4.79
N SER A 252 -2.54 60.35 -4.41
CA SER A 252 -2.84 59.92 -3.07
C SER A 252 -2.20 58.54 -2.75
N LYS A 253 -1.89 58.35 -1.49
CA LYS A 253 -1.54 57.04 -0.89
C LYS A 253 -2.75 56.56 -0.09
N ALA A 254 -3.36 55.49 -0.55
CA ALA A 254 -4.45 54.82 0.17
C ALA A 254 -4.03 53.45 0.66
N GLN A 255 -4.45 53.09 1.85
CA GLN A 255 -4.29 51.74 2.32
C GLN A 255 -5.56 50.95 2.02
N ARG A 256 -5.41 49.86 1.25
CA ARG A 256 -6.50 48.93 0.94
C ARG A 256 -6.34 47.70 1.80
N THR A 257 -7.33 47.42 2.63
CA THR A 257 -7.40 46.17 3.38
C THR A 257 -8.49 45.28 2.83
N THR A 258 -8.15 44.05 2.50
CA THR A 258 -9.06 43.01 2.03
C THR A 258 -9.03 41.86 3.02
N ASN A 259 -10.19 41.45 3.50
CA ASN A 259 -10.36 40.21 4.25
C ASN A 259 -11.20 39.29 3.38
N GLY A 260 -10.88 38.02 3.37
CA GLY A 260 -11.61 37.04 2.57
C GLY A 260 -11.40 35.63 3.08
N GLY A 261 -12.16 34.73 2.51
CA GLY A 261 -12.01 33.31 2.73
C GLY A 261 -12.57 32.54 1.55
N ASP A 262 -11.99 31.41 1.27
CA ASP A 262 -12.35 30.49 0.20
C ASP A 262 -12.73 29.16 0.82
N LEU A 263 -13.78 28.54 0.28
CA LEU A 263 -14.21 27.19 0.60
C LEU A 263 -14.12 26.36 -0.68
N THR A 264 -13.36 25.28 -0.65
CA THR A 264 -13.19 24.38 -1.78
C THR A 264 -13.67 22.99 -1.42
N LEU A 265 -14.55 22.43 -2.24
CA LEU A 265 -14.95 21.02 -2.17
C LEU A 265 -14.43 20.32 -3.42
N GLY A 266 -13.74 19.20 -3.22
CA GLY A 266 -13.23 18.36 -4.29
C GLY A 266 -13.73 16.94 -4.14
N ARG A 267 -14.01 16.27 -5.27
CA ARG A 267 -14.35 14.85 -5.29
C ARG A 267 -13.66 14.17 -6.46
N PRO A 268 -12.97 13.04 -6.22
CA PRO A 268 -12.38 12.27 -7.32
C PRO A 268 -13.48 11.67 -8.20
N PHE A 269 -13.27 11.70 -9.52
CA PHE A 269 -14.12 11.04 -10.49
C PHE A 269 -13.31 9.92 -11.15
N GLY A 270 -13.71 8.68 -10.94
CA GLY A 270 -13.05 7.49 -11.46
C GLY A 270 -12.14 6.80 -10.42
N GLU A 271 -11.77 5.56 -10.72
CA GLU A 271 -10.74 4.81 -9.99
C GLU A 271 -9.36 5.20 -10.55
N PHE A 272 -8.41 5.49 -9.67
CA PHE A 272 -7.02 5.79 -10.03
C PHE A 272 -6.14 4.56 -9.79
#